data_96df4bb7e7486d6f9c1e64be710004d0
#
_entry.id   96df4bb7e7486d6f9c1e64be710004d0
#
_cell.length_a   1.000
_cell.length_b   1.000
_cell.length_c   1.000
_cell.angle_alpha   90.00
_cell.angle_beta   90.00
_cell.angle_gamma   90.00
#
_symmetry.space_group_name_H-M   'P 1'
#
loop_
_entity.id
_entity.type
_entity.pdbx_description
1 polymer ?
#
loop_
_entity_poly.entity_id
_entity_poly.type
_entity_poly.pdbx_seq_one_letter_code
_entity_poly.pdbx_strand_id
1 'polypeptide(L)'
;MKWITREKPKIDRIACPWLIKKFIDKEAEFLYVPFNNVIPKAQELNAIPFDIPNVELSHYGEKCTFDCLIEKYGIEDPAVHTMAVIVRGADTDRHEIAAQSAGLWAISAGLAHNFTDDMALLAQGMVIYDALYSWAAYLQSVKHIQSPFEDLLVNVFQKVLTSAGTSNKKTPAWAKELKEILQDQIDTNLALNLKDVSKELDINPAYLSREFSKYFENLSYGEYIRKLRIEKAIELLETSNHSLTEIAYLTGFSDQSHFTRIFKKIRGENPSDFRKNAQKSK
;
A
#
# COMPACT_ATOMS: atom_id res chain seq x y z
N MET A 1 5.22 -14.13 30.09
CA MET A 1 6.67 -14.47 30.06
C MET A 1 7.48 -13.20 29.83
N LYS A 2 8.80 -13.21 30.18
CA LYS A 2 9.68 -12.09 29.88
C LYS A 2 10.41 -12.33 28.57
N TRP A 3 10.49 -11.30 27.75
CA TRP A 3 11.15 -11.30 26.45
C TRP A 3 12.17 -10.18 26.41
N ILE A 4 13.34 -10.43 25.87
CA ILE A 4 14.45 -9.46 25.92
C ILE A 4 15.15 -9.35 24.56
N THR A 5 15.43 -8.10 24.16
CA THR A 5 16.19 -7.81 22.96
C THR A 5 17.03 -6.54 23.14
N ARG A 6 17.71 -6.11 22.09
CA ARG A 6 18.54 -4.88 22.12
C ARG A 6 17.68 -3.61 22.04
N GLU A 7 18.13 -2.59 22.71
CA GLU A 7 17.58 -1.22 22.70
C GLU A 7 17.43 -0.63 21.30
N LYS A 8 16.71 0.49 21.18
CA LYS A 8 16.39 1.23 19.95
C LYS A 8 15.68 0.32 18.95
N PRO A 9 14.46 -0.15 19.28
CA PRO A 9 13.73 -1.09 18.45
C PRO A 9 13.36 -0.47 17.10
N LYS A 10 13.47 -1.29 16.05
CA LYS A 10 12.97 -1.03 14.71
C LYS A 10 12.28 -2.31 14.23
N ILE A 11 11.58 -2.25 13.16
CA ILE A 11 10.86 -3.33 12.47
C ILE A 11 10.61 -4.59 13.33
N ASP A 12 11.50 -5.60 13.31
CA ASP A 12 11.33 -6.88 14.01
C ASP A 12 11.22 -6.74 15.53
N ARG A 13 11.95 -5.79 16.14
CA ARG A 13 11.92 -5.54 17.57
C ARG A 13 10.65 -4.79 18.05
N ILE A 14 9.75 -4.49 17.12
CA ILE A 14 8.40 -3.98 17.37
C ILE A 14 7.36 -4.99 16.88
N ALA A 15 7.54 -5.56 15.68
CA ALA A 15 6.67 -6.55 15.09
C ALA A 15 6.58 -7.83 15.93
N CYS A 16 7.73 -8.35 16.40
CA CYS A 16 7.77 -9.55 17.24
C CYS A 16 7.02 -9.35 18.56
N PRO A 17 7.23 -8.29 19.35
CA PRO A 17 6.40 -7.97 20.51
C PRO A 17 4.90 -7.90 20.20
N TRP A 18 4.51 -7.31 19.08
CA TRP A 18 3.11 -7.28 18.66
C TRP A 18 2.57 -8.69 18.41
N LEU A 19 3.30 -9.52 17.66
CA LEU A 19 2.92 -10.90 17.38
C LEU A 19 2.83 -11.73 18.66
N ILE A 20 3.81 -11.59 19.54
CA ILE A 20 3.86 -12.28 20.82
C ILE A 20 2.64 -11.96 21.67
N LYS A 21 2.33 -10.66 21.87
CA LYS A 21 1.17 -10.27 22.67
C LYS A 21 -0.16 -10.72 22.09
N LYS A 22 -0.27 -10.75 20.79
CA LYS A 22 -1.54 -11.05 20.12
C LYS A 22 -1.81 -12.55 19.99
N PHE A 23 -0.79 -13.37 19.77
CA PHE A 23 -0.95 -14.77 19.39
C PHE A 23 -0.25 -15.78 20.32
N ILE A 24 0.73 -15.34 21.13
CA ILE A 24 1.57 -16.25 21.91
C ILE A 24 1.38 -16.06 23.41
N ASP A 25 1.56 -14.83 23.91
CA ASP A 25 1.51 -14.52 25.34
C ASP A 25 0.97 -13.10 25.58
N LYS A 26 -0.31 -13.00 25.94
CA LYS A 26 -0.98 -11.71 26.21
C LYS A 26 -0.35 -10.91 27.34
N GLU A 27 0.24 -11.60 28.32
CA GLU A 27 0.89 -11.01 29.49
C GLU A 27 2.42 -10.87 29.29
N ALA A 28 2.91 -10.91 28.05
CA ALA A 28 4.32 -10.75 27.74
C ALA A 28 4.87 -9.41 28.23
N GLU A 29 6.00 -9.48 28.92
CA GLU A 29 6.79 -8.32 29.33
C GLU A 29 8.01 -8.19 28.44
N PHE A 30 8.28 -7.01 27.87
CA PHE A 30 9.41 -6.77 26.98
C PHE A 30 10.48 -5.93 27.67
N LEU A 31 11.73 -6.33 27.49
CA LEU A 31 12.90 -5.66 28.02
C LEU A 31 13.83 -5.28 26.88
N TYR A 32 14.17 -4.01 26.81
CA TYR A 32 15.14 -3.46 25.85
C TYR A 32 16.40 -3.09 26.61
N VAL A 33 17.54 -3.64 26.20
CA VAL A 33 18.83 -3.40 26.87
C VAL A 33 19.94 -3.24 25.84
N PRO A 34 21.10 -2.63 26.22
CA PRO A 34 22.27 -2.61 25.35
C PRO A 34 22.65 -4.01 24.85
N PHE A 35 23.06 -4.10 23.58
CA PHE A 35 23.30 -5.38 22.89
C PHE A 35 24.11 -6.37 23.72
N ASN A 36 25.22 -5.92 24.32
CA ASN A 36 26.13 -6.79 25.12
C ASN A 36 25.46 -7.31 26.41
N ASN A 37 24.38 -6.72 26.85
CA ASN A 37 23.69 -7.08 28.09
C ASN A 37 22.50 -8.03 27.84
N VAL A 38 22.12 -8.29 26.58
CA VAL A 38 20.93 -9.10 26.26
C VAL A 38 21.08 -10.51 26.82
N ILE A 39 22.15 -11.23 26.49
CA ILE A 39 22.36 -12.62 26.94
C ILE A 39 22.56 -12.73 28.47
N PRO A 40 23.42 -11.90 29.10
CA PRO A 40 23.58 -11.96 30.56
C PRO A 40 22.26 -11.68 31.30
N LYS A 41 21.51 -10.68 30.86
CA LYS A 41 20.23 -10.34 31.48
C LYS A 41 19.12 -11.34 31.15
N ALA A 42 19.14 -11.97 30.00
CA ALA A 42 18.23 -13.06 29.67
C ALA A 42 18.36 -14.20 30.67
N GLN A 43 19.60 -14.60 31.01
CA GLN A 43 19.87 -15.64 32.02
C GLN A 43 19.47 -15.21 33.42
N GLU A 44 19.84 -13.99 33.83
CA GLU A 44 19.50 -13.41 35.14
C GLU A 44 17.98 -13.35 35.39
N LEU A 45 17.21 -12.91 34.39
CA LEU A 45 15.79 -12.64 34.51
C LEU A 45 14.89 -13.80 34.04
N ASN A 46 15.50 -14.92 33.63
CA ASN A 46 14.83 -16.03 32.94
C ASN A 46 13.95 -15.53 31.78
N ALA A 47 14.51 -14.64 30.97
CA ALA A 47 13.83 -14.02 29.81
C ALA A 47 14.24 -14.72 28.51
N ILE A 48 13.33 -14.73 27.54
CA ILE A 48 13.56 -15.31 26.21
C ILE A 48 14.21 -14.25 25.31
N PRO A 49 15.48 -14.45 24.87
CA PRO A 49 16.12 -13.50 23.96
C PRO A 49 15.60 -13.67 22.53
N PHE A 50 15.42 -12.54 21.81
CA PHE A 50 14.98 -12.54 20.41
C PHE A 50 15.64 -11.41 19.61
N ASP A 51 15.66 -11.54 18.30
CA ASP A 51 16.21 -10.59 17.32
C ASP A 51 17.63 -10.13 17.62
N ILE A 52 18.48 -11.09 17.98
CA ILE A 52 19.94 -10.95 18.10
C ILE A 52 20.64 -12.17 17.51
N PRO A 53 21.90 -12.07 17.05
CA PRO A 53 22.65 -13.21 16.55
C PRO A 53 22.82 -14.34 17.58
N ASN A 54 22.88 -15.57 17.10
CA ASN A 54 23.19 -16.78 17.90
C ASN A 54 22.13 -17.13 18.97
N VAL A 55 20.89 -16.72 18.80
CA VAL A 55 19.74 -17.21 19.58
C VAL A 55 18.76 -17.94 18.68
N GLU A 56 17.90 -18.76 19.27
CA GLU A 56 16.92 -19.56 18.54
C GLU A 56 15.94 -18.65 17.74
N LEU A 57 15.49 -17.54 18.34
CA LEU A 57 14.56 -16.60 17.74
C LEU A 57 15.32 -15.45 17.08
N SER A 58 15.86 -15.70 15.92
CA SER A 58 16.64 -14.74 15.14
C SER A 58 16.43 -14.93 13.64
N HIS A 59 17.08 -14.12 12.84
CA HIS A 59 17.10 -14.26 11.38
C HIS A 59 17.74 -15.58 10.96
N TYR A 60 17.20 -16.24 9.94
CA TYR A 60 17.82 -17.39 9.31
C TYR A 60 17.50 -17.45 7.81
N GLY A 61 18.52 -17.69 6.99
CA GLY A 61 18.39 -17.64 5.54
C GLY A 61 17.86 -16.26 5.09
N GLU A 62 16.77 -16.25 4.33
CA GLU A 62 16.12 -15.01 3.88
C GLU A 62 15.00 -14.53 4.83
N LYS A 63 14.77 -15.20 5.94
CA LYS A 63 13.68 -14.94 6.88
C LYS A 63 14.12 -14.06 8.04
N CYS A 64 13.24 -13.17 8.48
CA CYS A 64 13.45 -12.33 9.64
C CYS A 64 12.92 -13.00 10.94
N THR A 65 13.12 -12.39 12.09
CA THR A 65 12.70 -12.94 13.37
C THR A 65 11.19 -13.10 13.49
N PHE A 66 10.42 -12.25 12.86
CA PHE A 66 8.96 -12.37 12.80
C PHE A 66 8.52 -13.67 12.12
N ASP A 67 9.15 -14.05 11.00
CA ASP A 67 8.90 -15.33 10.33
C ASP A 67 9.25 -16.52 11.24
N CYS A 68 10.37 -16.44 11.96
CA CYS A 68 10.82 -17.47 12.90
C CYS A 68 9.77 -17.72 14.00
N LEU A 69 9.19 -16.68 14.55
CA LEU A 69 8.11 -16.78 15.54
C LEU A 69 6.85 -17.44 14.96
N ILE A 70 6.43 -17.06 13.75
CA ILE A 70 5.28 -17.67 13.09
C ILE A 70 5.46 -19.18 12.97
N GLU A 71 6.63 -19.60 12.50
CA GLU A 71 6.94 -21.03 12.30
C GLU A 71 7.03 -21.78 13.62
N LYS A 72 7.78 -21.24 14.60
CA LYS A 72 7.97 -21.89 15.89
C LYS A 72 6.67 -22.10 16.66
N TYR A 73 5.76 -21.14 16.59
CA TYR A 73 4.49 -21.20 17.33
C TYR A 73 3.30 -21.66 16.47
N GLY A 74 3.55 -22.06 15.21
CA GLY A 74 2.53 -22.61 14.31
C GLY A 74 1.37 -21.65 14.07
N ILE A 75 1.66 -20.37 13.85
CA ILE A 75 0.61 -19.36 13.62
C ILE A 75 0.12 -19.48 12.19
N GLU A 76 -1.14 -19.89 12.01
CA GLU A 76 -1.75 -20.14 10.70
C GLU A 76 -2.63 -19.00 10.19
N ASP A 77 -2.71 -17.87 10.91
CA ASP A 77 -3.55 -16.72 10.53
C ASP A 77 -3.09 -16.12 9.21
N PRO A 78 -3.96 -16.11 8.15
CA PRO A 78 -3.57 -15.61 6.82
C PRO A 78 -3.19 -14.14 6.78
N ALA A 79 -3.77 -13.30 7.67
CA ALA A 79 -3.41 -11.90 7.77
C ALA A 79 -1.99 -11.72 8.33
N VAL A 80 -1.60 -12.56 9.30
CA VAL A 80 -0.23 -12.61 9.83
C VAL A 80 0.76 -13.00 8.74
N HIS A 81 0.43 -14.00 7.90
CA HIS A 81 1.27 -14.39 6.76
C HIS A 81 1.40 -13.28 5.72
N THR A 82 0.35 -12.50 5.47
CA THR A 82 0.41 -11.30 4.61
C THR A 82 1.35 -10.27 5.21
N MET A 83 1.26 -10.00 6.51
CA MET A 83 2.15 -9.10 7.23
C MET A 83 3.61 -9.56 7.22
N ALA A 84 3.86 -10.86 7.32
CA ALA A 84 5.22 -11.43 7.36
C ALA A 84 6.05 -11.02 6.14
N VAL A 85 5.45 -11.02 4.94
CA VAL A 85 6.13 -10.58 3.72
C VAL A 85 6.51 -9.10 3.79
N ILE A 86 5.62 -8.26 4.33
CA ILE A 86 5.83 -6.80 4.46
C ILE A 86 6.91 -6.51 5.50
N VAL A 87 6.83 -7.17 6.66
CA VAL A 87 7.80 -7.04 7.77
C VAL A 87 9.18 -7.48 7.32
N ARG A 88 9.28 -8.65 6.69
CA ARG A 88 10.55 -9.17 6.15
C ARG A 88 11.17 -8.19 5.16
N GLY A 89 10.39 -7.67 4.20
CA GLY A 89 10.89 -6.69 3.24
C GLY A 89 11.38 -5.41 3.88
N ALA A 90 10.72 -4.94 4.95
CA ALA A 90 11.13 -3.75 5.68
C ALA A 90 12.37 -4.00 6.56
N ASP A 91 12.51 -5.21 7.15
CA ASP A 91 13.58 -5.52 8.09
C ASP A 91 14.88 -5.96 7.40
N THR A 92 14.78 -6.60 6.25
CA THR A 92 15.93 -7.11 5.49
C THR A 92 16.39 -6.19 4.36
N ASP A 93 15.91 -4.95 4.29
CA ASP A 93 16.18 -3.96 3.23
C ASP A 93 15.81 -4.44 1.80
N ARG A 94 14.88 -5.40 1.73
CA ARG A 94 14.36 -5.97 0.48
C ARG A 94 12.97 -5.40 0.20
N HIS A 95 12.91 -4.09 0.03
CA HIS A 95 11.64 -3.36 -0.11
C HIS A 95 10.83 -3.79 -1.35
N GLU A 96 11.45 -4.43 -2.33
CA GLU A 96 10.81 -4.91 -3.56
C GLU A 96 9.86 -6.10 -3.35
N ILE A 97 9.96 -6.84 -2.25
CA ILE A 97 9.14 -8.03 -2.04
C ILE A 97 7.69 -7.73 -1.66
N ALA A 98 7.43 -6.52 -1.12
CA ALA A 98 6.08 -6.02 -0.90
C ALA A 98 6.04 -4.50 -1.03
N ALA A 99 5.04 -3.96 -1.72
CA ALA A 99 4.89 -2.52 -1.94
C ALA A 99 4.86 -1.69 -0.65
N GLN A 100 4.36 -2.27 0.45
CA GLN A 100 4.23 -1.62 1.75
C GLN A 100 5.54 -1.60 2.56
N SER A 101 6.54 -2.40 2.19
CA SER A 101 7.78 -2.57 2.98
C SER A 101 8.56 -1.28 3.13
N ALA A 102 8.75 -0.52 2.06
CA ALA A 102 9.43 0.77 2.11
C ALA A 102 8.71 1.80 3.00
N GLY A 103 7.36 1.81 2.95
CA GLY A 103 6.54 2.66 3.80
C GLY A 103 6.65 2.28 5.28
N LEU A 104 6.59 1.00 5.61
CA LEU A 104 6.76 0.51 6.97
C LEU A 104 8.15 0.84 7.52
N TRP A 105 9.20 0.66 6.71
CA TRP A 105 10.56 1.05 7.07
C TRP A 105 10.67 2.55 7.37
N ALA A 106 10.12 3.41 6.50
CA ALA A 106 10.17 4.87 6.66
C ALA A 106 9.44 5.32 7.94
N ILE A 107 8.25 4.78 8.22
CA ILE A 107 7.48 5.05 9.44
C ILE A 107 8.27 4.60 10.68
N SER A 108 8.83 3.39 10.66
CA SER A 108 9.62 2.86 11.78
C SER A 108 10.89 3.69 12.04
N ALA A 109 11.56 4.13 10.99
CA ALA A 109 12.71 5.02 11.11
C ALA A 109 12.33 6.38 11.72
N GLY A 110 11.20 6.96 11.29
CA GLY A 110 10.66 8.20 11.85
C GLY A 110 10.28 8.08 13.33
N LEU A 111 9.63 6.99 13.72
CA LEU A 111 9.32 6.71 15.13
C LEU A 111 10.60 6.61 15.97
N ALA A 112 11.60 5.86 15.50
CA ALA A 112 12.87 5.70 16.21
C ALA A 112 13.65 7.02 16.35
N HIS A 113 13.39 8.01 15.47
CA HIS A 113 13.92 9.35 15.60
C HIS A 113 13.18 10.19 16.65
N ASN A 114 11.86 10.04 16.75
CA ASN A 114 11.02 10.86 17.61
C ASN A 114 10.99 10.38 19.07
N PHE A 115 11.22 9.10 19.32
CA PHE A 115 11.12 8.50 20.66
C PHE A 115 12.49 8.03 21.13
N THR A 116 12.90 8.49 22.29
CA THR A 116 14.14 8.06 22.98
C THR A 116 13.88 6.94 23.99
N ASP A 117 12.65 6.81 24.46
CA ASP A 117 12.19 5.74 25.36
C ASP A 117 11.68 4.56 24.52
N ASP A 118 12.29 3.39 24.69
CA ASP A 118 11.99 2.19 23.91
C ASP A 118 10.57 1.64 24.16
N MET A 119 10.05 1.81 25.39
CA MET A 119 8.70 1.37 25.71
C MET A 119 7.63 2.32 25.14
N ALA A 120 7.89 3.61 25.13
CA ALA A 120 7.02 4.60 24.47
C ALA A 120 7.03 4.36 22.96
N LEU A 121 8.19 4.07 22.35
CA LEU A 121 8.32 3.70 20.95
C LEU A 121 7.54 2.42 20.64
N LEU A 122 7.69 1.37 21.47
CA LEU A 122 6.92 0.13 21.33
C LEU A 122 5.42 0.39 21.34
N ALA A 123 4.93 1.19 22.29
CA ALA A 123 3.50 1.49 22.41
C ALA A 123 2.93 2.13 21.12
N GLN A 124 3.66 3.05 20.50
CA GLN A 124 3.25 3.64 19.22
C GLN A 124 3.34 2.64 18.07
N GLY A 125 4.39 1.83 18.04
CA GLY A 125 4.57 0.78 17.05
C GLY A 125 3.46 -0.26 17.09
N MET A 126 2.99 -0.67 18.27
CA MET A 126 1.86 -1.59 18.42
C MET A 126 0.62 -1.15 17.65
N VAL A 127 0.30 0.16 17.69
CA VAL A 127 -0.85 0.74 16.96
C VAL A 127 -0.68 0.58 15.45
N ILE A 128 0.54 0.78 14.95
CA ILE A 128 0.85 0.64 13.51
C ILE A 128 0.68 -0.81 13.06
N TYR A 129 1.17 -1.76 13.85
CA TYR A 129 1.03 -3.19 13.53
C TYR A 129 -0.41 -3.68 13.70
N ASP A 130 -1.20 -3.13 14.63
CA ASP A 130 -2.65 -3.39 14.71
C ASP A 130 -3.38 -2.88 13.47
N ALA A 131 -3.03 -1.69 12.98
CA ALA A 131 -3.60 -1.15 11.75
C ALA A 131 -3.21 -1.99 10.52
N LEU A 132 -1.93 -2.41 10.43
CA LEU A 132 -1.46 -3.28 9.35
C LEU A 132 -2.15 -4.66 9.38
N TYR A 133 -2.35 -5.23 10.57
CA TYR A 133 -3.10 -6.49 10.74
C TYR A 133 -4.57 -6.33 10.32
N SER A 134 -5.22 -5.26 10.75
CA SER A 134 -6.62 -4.98 10.40
C SER A 134 -6.80 -4.86 8.89
N TRP A 135 -5.87 -4.17 8.21
CA TRP A 135 -5.84 -4.09 6.75
C TRP A 135 -5.61 -5.47 6.10
N ALA A 136 -4.64 -6.25 6.59
CA ALA A 136 -4.36 -7.58 6.07
C ALA A 136 -5.54 -8.56 6.28
N ALA A 137 -6.22 -8.49 7.44
CA ALA A 137 -7.41 -9.28 7.74
C ALA A 137 -8.60 -8.87 6.85
N TYR A 138 -8.75 -7.57 6.60
CA TYR A 138 -9.75 -7.07 5.66
C TYR A 138 -9.54 -7.64 4.26
N LEU A 139 -8.32 -7.68 3.74
CA LEU A 139 -7.99 -8.30 2.45
C LEU A 139 -8.40 -9.78 2.38
N GLN A 140 -8.30 -10.51 3.50
CA GLN A 140 -8.72 -11.93 3.56
C GLN A 140 -10.24 -12.08 3.58
N SER A 141 -10.96 -11.12 4.19
CA SER A 141 -12.43 -11.16 4.29
C SER A 141 -13.11 -10.79 2.97
N VAL A 142 -12.43 -10.01 2.16
CA VAL A 142 -12.92 -9.58 0.84
C VAL A 142 -12.52 -10.64 -0.19
N LYS A 143 -13.30 -11.70 -0.31
CA LYS A 143 -13.14 -12.70 -1.38
C LYS A 143 -13.27 -11.99 -2.73
N HIS A 144 -12.15 -11.76 -3.41
CA HIS A 144 -12.02 -11.26 -4.78
C HIS A 144 -12.07 -9.75 -5.05
N ILE A 145 -12.07 -8.87 -4.05
CA ILE A 145 -11.97 -7.43 -4.31
C ILE A 145 -10.65 -6.90 -3.75
N GLN A 146 -9.76 -6.47 -4.65
CA GLN A 146 -8.40 -6.04 -4.29
C GLN A 146 -8.34 -4.59 -3.75
N SER A 147 -9.46 -3.86 -3.75
CA SER A 147 -9.51 -2.46 -3.33
C SER A 147 -10.93 -2.04 -2.93
N PRO A 148 -11.13 -1.20 -1.89
CA PRO A 148 -12.42 -0.55 -1.60
C PRO A 148 -13.02 0.20 -2.80
N PHE A 149 -12.17 0.64 -3.74
CA PHE A 149 -12.58 1.29 -4.98
C PHE A 149 -13.18 0.32 -5.99
N GLU A 150 -12.76 -0.96 -5.99
CA GLU A 150 -13.39 -1.98 -6.83
C GLU A 150 -14.81 -2.24 -6.39
N ASP A 151 -15.08 -2.34 -5.07
CA ASP A 151 -16.44 -2.43 -4.51
C ASP A 151 -17.31 -1.24 -4.94
N LEU A 152 -16.76 -0.05 -4.86
CA LEU A 152 -17.46 1.18 -5.22
C LEU A 152 -17.75 1.22 -6.72
N LEU A 153 -16.79 0.82 -7.56
CA LEU A 153 -16.98 0.68 -9.00
C LEU A 153 -18.01 -0.40 -9.35
N VAL A 154 -17.95 -1.56 -8.70
CA VAL A 154 -18.92 -2.63 -8.86
C VAL A 154 -20.32 -2.13 -8.54
N ASN A 155 -20.51 -1.42 -7.43
CA ASN A 155 -21.78 -0.83 -7.03
C ASN A 155 -22.29 0.22 -8.04
N VAL A 156 -21.39 1.07 -8.56
CA VAL A 156 -21.74 2.07 -9.57
C VAL A 156 -22.14 1.39 -10.88
N PHE A 157 -21.41 0.39 -11.35
CA PHE A 157 -21.76 -0.35 -12.55
C PHE A 157 -23.04 -1.20 -12.38
N GLN A 158 -23.33 -1.73 -11.20
CA GLN A 158 -24.62 -2.38 -10.93
C GLN A 158 -25.79 -1.38 -11.05
N LYS A 159 -25.62 -0.15 -10.55
CA LYS A 159 -26.61 0.92 -10.75
C LYS A 159 -26.79 1.27 -12.25
N VAL A 160 -25.71 1.23 -13.05
CA VAL A 160 -25.75 1.41 -14.52
C VAL A 160 -26.66 0.37 -15.16
N LEU A 161 -26.44 -0.91 -14.82
CA LEU A 161 -27.14 -2.03 -15.44
C LEU A 161 -28.63 -2.05 -15.09
N THR A 162 -28.95 -1.68 -13.85
CA THR A 162 -30.37 -1.58 -13.41
C THR A 162 -31.07 -0.35 -13.99
N SER A 163 -30.33 0.70 -14.37
CA SER A 163 -30.85 1.94 -14.94
C SER A 163 -30.94 1.94 -16.47
N ALA A 164 -30.38 0.96 -17.15
CA ALA A 164 -30.31 0.90 -18.63
C ALA A 164 -31.66 0.76 -19.34
N GLY A 165 -32.78 0.72 -18.59
CA GLY A 165 -34.15 0.69 -19.11
C GLY A 165 -34.84 2.05 -19.29
N THR A 166 -34.24 3.17 -18.83
CA THR A 166 -34.87 4.49 -18.89
C THR A 166 -34.02 5.48 -19.71
N SER A 167 -34.44 5.65 -20.97
CA SER A 167 -33.90 6.68 -21.87
C SER A 167 -34.24 8.08 -21.37
N ASN A 168 -33.28 8.76 -20.72
CA ASN A 168 -33.37 10.21 -20.49
C ASN A 168 -32.02 10.88 -20.77
N LYS A 169 -32.05 11.99 -21.53
CA LYS A 169 -30.91 12.75 -22.05
C LYS A 169 -30.03 13.43 -20.99
N LYS A 170 -30.24 13.23 -19.72
CA LYS A 170 -29.40 13.78 -18.63
C LYS A 170 -28.39 12.72 -18.18
N THR A 171 -27.14 13.15 -17.95
CA THR A 171 -26.08 12.30 -17.38
C THR A 171 -26.61 11.63 -16.12
N PRO A 172 -26.67 10.29 -16.06
CA PRO A 172 -27.19 9.58 -14.89
C PRO A 172 -26.34 9.88 -13.63
N ALA A 173 -26.98 9.81 -12.46
CA ALA A 173 -26.28 10.07 -11.18
C ALA A 173 -25.05 9.19 -11.00
N TRP A 174 -25.12 7.89 -11.38
CA TRP A 174 -24.01 6.97 -11.32
C TRP A 174 -22.79 7.39 -12.17
N ALA A 175 -23.01 8.04 -13.33
CA ALA A 175 -21.90 8.47 -14.19
C ALA A 175 -21.13 9.64 -13.57
N LYS A 176 -21.81 10.48 -12.78
CA LYS A 176 -21.15 11.51 -11.96
C LYS A 176 -20.35 10.88 -10.82
N GLU A 177 -20.98 9.98 -10.08
CA GLU A 177 -20.34 9.22 -8.98
C GLU A 177 -19.09 8.48 -9.48
N LEU A 178 -19.17 7.80 -10.63
CA LEU A 178 -18.03 7.14 -11.23
C LEU A 178 -16.92 8.13 -11.64
N LYS A 179 -17.27 9.30 -12.14
CA LYS A 179 -16.29 10.33 -12.50
C LYS A 179 -15.52 10.82 -11.27
N GLU A 180 -16.20 11.03 -10.15
CA GLU A 180 -15.58 11.41 -8.87
C GLU A 180 -14.64 10.32 -8.36
N ILE A 181 -15.05 9.06 -8.42
CA ILE A 181 -14.22 7.91 -8.05
C ILE A 181 -12.97 7.82 -8.93
N LEU A 182 -13.12 7.99 -10.25
CA LEU A 182 -11.98 7.93 -11.15
C LEU A 182 -11.01 9.10 -10.94
N GLN A 183 -11.51 10.26 -10.56
CA GLN A 183 -10.68 11.40 -10.21
C GLN A 183 -9.89 11.14 -8.93
N ASP A 184 -10.56 10.65 -7.89
CA ASP A 184 -9.93 10.27 -6.62
C ASP A 184 -8.87 9.17 -6.81
N GLN A 185 -9.14 8.19 -7.69
CA GLN A 185 -8.18 7.16 -8.08
C GLN A 185 -6.91 7.74 -8.72
N ILE A 186 -7.04 8.75 -9.56
CA ILE A 186 -5.89 9.42 -10.18
C ILE A 186 -5.07 10.14 -9.11
N ASP A 187 -5.73 10.80 -8.17
CA ASP A 187 -5.07 11.54 -7.09
C ASP A 187 -4.37 10.60 -6.08
N THR A 188 -4.88 9.39 -5.90
CA THR A 188 -4.30 8.36 -5.01
C THR A 188 -3.37 7.36 -5.71
N ASN A 189 -3.18 7.49 -7.03
CA ASN A 189 -2.36 6.59 -7.87
C ASN A 189 -2.73 5.10 -7.77
N LEU A 190 -4.00 4.79 -7.55
CA LEU A 190 -4.52 3.41 -7.53
C LEU A 190 -4.79 2.91 -8.95
N ALA A 191 -4.41 1.66 -9.23
CA ALA A 191 -4.61 1.04 -10.54
C ALA A 191 -5.89 0.18 -10.54
N LEU A 192 -6.96 0.66 -11.17
CA LEU A 192 -8.17 -0.13 -11.42
C LEU A 192 -8.17 -0.71 -12.83
N ASN A 193 -8.66 -1.94 -12.94
CA ASN A 193 -8.73 -2.66 -14.21
C ASN A 193 -10.19 -3.04 -14.52
N LEU A 194 -10.71 -2.55 -15.65
CA LEU A 194 -12.09 -2.84 -16.08
C LEU A 194 -12.36 -4.35 -16.24
N LYS A 195 -11.33 -5.14 -16.50
CA LYS A 195 -11.41 -6.59 -16.59
C LYS A 195 -11.77 -7.25 -15.26
N ASP A 196 -11.23 -6.75 -14.17
CA ASP A 196 -11.48 -7.27 -12.83
C ASP A 196 -12.90 -6.90 -12.41
N VAL A 197 -13.31 -5.65 -12.66
CA VAL A 197 -14.70 -5.20 -12.46
C VAL A 197 -15.70 -6.04 -13.28
N SER A 198 -15.38 -6.36 -14.55
CA SER A 198 -16.26 -7.16 -15.39
C SER A 198 -16.41 -8.61 -14.91
N LYS A 199 -15.34 -9.18 -14.35
CA LYS A 199 -15.32 -10.53 -13.77
C LYS A 199 -16.18 -10.59 -12.50
N GLU A 200 -16.08 -9.58 -11.65
CA GLU A 200 -16.84 -9.49 -10.41
C GLU A 200 -18.35 -9.33 -10.65
N LEU A 201 -18.71 -8.59 -11.69
CA LEU A 201 -20.08 -8.37 -12.10
C LEU A 201 -20.68 -9.52 -12.94
N ASP A 202 -19.88 -10.54 -13.30
CA ASP A 202 -20.23 -11.59 -14.25
C ASP A 202 -20.77 -11.04 -15.59
N ILE A 203 -20.08 -10.01 -16.11
CA ILE A 203 -20.50 -9.30 -17.32
C ILE A 203 -19.39 -9.35 -18.35
N ASN A 204 -19.80 -9.40 -19.63
CA ASN A 204 -18.82 -9.33 -20.72
C ASN A 204 -18.07 -7.99 -20.73
N PRO A 205 -16.72 -7.99 -20.71
CA PRO A 205 -15.90 -6.76 -20.69
C PRO A 205 -16.18 -5.81 -21.86
N ALA A 206 -16.53 -6.33 -23.02
CA ALA A 206 -16.85 -5.50 -24.19
C ALA A 206 -18.20 -4.79 -24.05
N TYR A 207 -19.16 -5.39 -23.35
CA TYR A 207 -20.42 -4.73 -23.03
C TYR A 207 -20.19 -3.60 -22.04
N LEU A 208 -19.46 -3.86 -20.94
CA LEU A 208 -19.11 -2.86 -19.93
C LEU A 208 -18.34 -1.68 -20.54
N SER A 209 -17.41 -1.96 -21.43
CA SER A 209 -16.63 -0.92 -22.15
C SER A 209 -17.51 -0.05 -23.05
N ARG A 210 -18.50 -0.65 -23.73
CA ARG A 210 -19.45 0.12 -24.56
C ARG A 210 -20.37 1.01 -23.74
N GLU A 211 -20.90 0.51 -22.61
CA GLU A 211 -21.72 1.32 -21.73
C GLU A 211 -20.91 2.44 -21.11
N PHE A 212 -19.67 2.18 -20.68
CA PHE A 212 -18.76 3.22 -20.18
C PHE A 212 -18.57 4.34 -21.22
N SER A 213 -18.20 4.01 -22.45
CA SER A 213 -17.88 5.03 -23.47
C SER A 213 -19.04 5.96 -23.81
N LYS A 214 -20.31 5.51 -23.67
CA LYS A 214 -21.48 6.38 -23.92
C LYS A 214 -21.54 7.61 -23.02
N TYR A 215 -20.99 7.53 -21.82
CA TYR A 215 -21.04 8.59 -20.82
C TYR A 215 -19.69 9.28 -20.57
N PHE A 216 -18.59 8.71 -21.09
CA PHE A 216 -17.23 9.19 -20.89
C PHE A 216 -16.57 9.59 -22.23
N GLU A 217 -17.10 10.61 -22.87
CA GLU A 217 -16.57 11.27 -24.07
C GLU A 217 -16.30 10.33 -25.26
N ASN A 218 -17.04 9.24 -25.38
CA ASN A 218 -16.83 8.15 -26.34
C ASN A 218 -15.43 7.50 -26.24
N LEU A 219 -14.76 7.66 -25.10
CA LEU A 219 -13.46 7.03 -24.83
C LEU A 219 -13.66 5.64 -24.19
N SER A 220 -12.77 4.72 -24.50
CA SER A 220 -12.66 3.50 -23.70
C SER A 220 -12.17 3.84 -22.30
N TYR A 221 -12.43 2.96 -21.32
CA TYR A 221 -11.95 3.13 -19.95
C TYR A 221 -10.45 3.46 -19.88
N GLY A 222 -9.61 2.69 -20.59
CA GLY A 222 -8.16 2.91 -20.60
C GLY A 222 -7.75 4.24 -21.25
N GLU A 223 -8.50 4.74 -22.24
CA GLU A 223 -8.23 6.05 -22.84
C GLU A 223 -8.63 7.17 -21.89
N TYR A 224 -9.76 7.02 -21.22
CA TYR A 224 -10.24 8.00 -20.24
C TYR A 224 -9.28 8.13 -19.05
N ILE A 225 -8.81 7.01 -18.48
CA ILE A 225 -7.79 7.02 -17.41
C ILE A 225 -6.49 7.69 -17.88
N ARG A 226 -6.02 7.37 -19.10
CA ARG A 226 -4.82 8.04 -19.64
C ARG A 226 -5.02 9.55 -19.81
N LYS A 227 -6.22 9.99 -20.20
CA LYS A 227 -6.56 11.40 -20.29
C LYS A 227 -6.47 12.08 -18.91
N LEU A 228 -7.10 11.51 -17.89
CA LEU A 228 -7.06 12.05 -16.52
C LEU A 228 -5.62 12.12 -15.98
N ARG A 229 -4.83 11.07 -16.19
CA ARG A 229 -3.41 11.06 -15.79
C ARG A 229 -2.60 12.17 -16.45
N ILE A 230 -2.89 12.47 -17.71
CA ILE A 230 -2.23 13.59 -18.43
C ILE A 230 -2.71 14.94 -17.92
N GLU A 231 -3.98 15.09 -17.58
CA GLU A 231 -4.51 16.33 -16.97
C GLU A 231 -3.81 16.59 -15.61
N LYS A 232 -3.66 15.58 -14.77
CA LYS A 232 -2.89 15.69 -13.52
C LYS A 232 -1.40 15.98 -13.77
N ALA A 233 -0.80 15.37 -14.78
CA ALA A 233 0.58 15.65 -15.16
C ALA A 233 0.77 17.12 -15.61
N ILE A 234 -0.19 17.69 -16.31
CA ILE A 234 -0.18 19.11 -16.72
C ILE A 234 -0.17 20.01 -15.48
N GLU A 235 -1.07 19.76 -14.53
CA GLU A 235 -1.08 20.48 -13.25
C GLU A 235 0.28 20.45 -12.56
N LEU A 236 0.90 19.25 -12.43
CA LEU A 236 2.22 19.10 -11.82
C LEU A 236 3.34 19.78 -12.64
N LEU A 237 3.27 19.77 -13.96
CA LEU A 237 4.23 20.46 -14.83
C LEU A 237 4.18 21.98 -14.65
N GLU A 238 3.01 22.53 -14.35
CA GLU A 238 2.78 23.97 -14.16
C GLU A 238 3.06 24.44 -12.74
N THR A 239 2.79 23.60 -11.73
CA THR A 239 2.78 24.00 -10.31
C THR A 239 3.97 23.49 -9.51
N SER A 240 4.74 22.53 -10.04
CA SER A 240 5.82 21.89 -9.29
C SER A 240 7.15 21.88 -10.04
N ASN A 241 8.23 21.60 -9.28
CA ASN A 241 9.57 21.40 -9.82
C ASN A 241 9.95 19.91 -9.96
N HIS A 242 8.98 19.00 -9.86
CA HIS A 242 9.22 17.57 -10.01
C HIS A 242 9.86 17.25 -11.37
N SER A 243 10.79 16.31 -11.40
CA SER A 243 11.35 15.78 -12.65
C SER A 243 10.26 15.08 -13.47
N LEU A 244 10.50 14.87 -14.76
CA LEU A 244 9.57 14.15 -15.61
C LEU A 244 9.39 12.69 -15.17
N THR A 245 10.43 12.11 -14.57
CA THR A 245 10.37 10.75 -14.00
C THR A 245 9.44 10.71 -12.78
N GLU A 246 9.58 11.68 -11.87
CA GLU A 246 8.70 11.79 -10.70
C GLU A 246 7.24 12.05 -11.11
N ILE A 247 7.00 12.94 -12.08
CA ILE A 247 5.64 13.20 -12.60
C ILE A 247 5.06 11.95 -13.24
N ALA A 248 5.83 11.18 -14.01
CA ALA A 248 5.37 9.92 -14.59
C ALA A 248 4.91 8.97 -13.47
N TYR A 249 5.72 8.81 -12.42
CA TYR A 249 5.39 7.96 -11.28
C TYR A 249 4.17 8.48 -10.51
N LEU A 250 4.13 9.75 -10.14
CA LEU A 250 3.04 10.39 -9.39
C LEU A 250 1.68 10.34 -10.13
N THR A 251 1.72 10.22 -11.45
CA THR A 251 0.51 10.14 -12.29
C THR A 251 0.20 8.72 -12.77
N GLY A 252 0.87 7.70 -12.20
CA GLY A 252 0.57 6.28 -12.42
C GLY A 252 1.04 5.70 -13.76
N PHE A 253 2.03 6.31 -14.40
CA PHE A 253 2.71 5.69 -15.55
C PHE A 253 3.83 4.76 -15.06
N SER A 254 4.06 3.67 -15.81
CA SER A 254 5.11 2.69 -15.50
C SER A 254 6.52 3.27 -15.56
N ASP A 255 6.73 4.24 -16.46
CA ASP A 255 8.02 4.87 -16.71
C ASP A 255 7.88 6.20 -17.46
N GLN A 256 8.96 7.00 -17.47
CA GLN A 256 9.00 8.29 -18.16
C GLN A 256 8.80 8.19 -19.67
N SER A 257 9.28 7.12 -20.30
CA SER A 257 9.16 6.95 -21.76
C SER A 257 7.72 6.71 -22.17
N HIS A 258 7.01 5.87 -21.43
CA HIS A 258 5.56 5.65 -21.59
C HIS A 258 4.77 6.94 -21.36
N PHE A 259 5.04 7.64 -20.28
CA PHE A 259 4.46 8.96 -19.99
C PHE A 259 4.67 9.94 -21.14
N THR A 260 5.91 10.16 -21.58
CA THR A 260 6.25 11.10 -22.65
C THR A 260 5.52 10.80 -23.94
N ARG A 261 5.45 9.51 -24.33
CA ARG A 261 4.75 9.05 -25.53
C ARG A 261 3.26 9.34 -25.47
N ILE A 262 2.60 9.06 -24.32
CA ILE A 262 1.17 9.29 -24.15
C ILE A 262 0.87 10.80 -24.04
N PHE A 263 1.69 11.56 -23.34
CA PHE A 263 1.57 13.01 -23.25
C PHE A 263 1.63 13.66 -24.62
N LYS A 264 2.65 13.32 -25.44
CA LYS A 264 2.79 13.81 -26.80
C LYS A 264 1.60 13.41 -27.70
N LYS A 265 1.08 12.17 -27.53
CA LYS A 265 -0.10 11.73 -28.28
C LYS A 265 -1.34 12.56 -27.96
N ILE A 266 -1.54 12.97 -26.72
CA ILE A 266 -2.74 13.69 -26.28
C ILE A 266 -2.58 15.21 -26.44
N ARG A 267 -1.39 15.78 -26.17
CA ARG A 267 -1.15 17.24 -26.20
C ARG A 267 -0.46 17.74 -27.48
N GLY A 268 0.08 16.86 -28.30
CA GLY A 268 0.79 17.23 -29.53
C GLY A 268 2.26 17.66 -29.33
N GLU A 269 2.70 17.91 -28.10
CA GLU A 269 4.05 18.34 -27.74
C GLU A 269 4.65 17.48 -26.63
N ASN A 270 5.97 17.57 -26.39
CA ASN A 270 6.61 16.84 -25.30
C ASN A 270 6.38 17.52 -23.95
N PRO A 271 6.38 16.77 -22.81
CA PRO A 271 6.21 17.33 -21.47
C PRO A 271 7.24 18.41 -21.11
N SER A 272 8.50 18.23 -21.58
CA SER A 272 9.59 19.20 -21.35
C SER A 272 9.35 20.52 -22.06
N ASP A 273 8.82 20.48 -23.29
CA ASP A 273 8.53 21.67 -24.09
C ASP A 273 7.31 22.40 -23.51
N PHE A 274 6.28 21.64 -23.12
CA PHE A 274 5.11 22.15 -22.42
C PHE A 274 5.51 22.94 -21.16
N ARG A 275 6.36 22.34 -20.29
CA ARG A 275 6.85 23.02 -19.07
C ARG A 275 7.57 24.33 -19.37
N LYS A 276 8.47 24.33 -20.35
CA LYS A 276 9.21 25.54 -20.75
C LYS A 276 8.28 26.66 -21.22
N ASN A 277 7.22 26.30 -21.96
CA ASN A 277 6.24 27.25 -22.46
C ASN A 277 5.36 27.80 -21.34
N ALA A 278 4.90 26.96 -20.42
CA ALA A 278 4.13 27.36 -19.25
C ALA A 278 4.90 28.31 -18.32
N GLN A 279 6.22 28.07 -18.14
CA GLN A 279 7.08 28.94 -17.32
C GLN A 279 7.41 30.30 -17.98
N LYS A 280 7.36 30.40 -19.30
CA LYS A 280 7.55 31.67 -20.02
C LYS A 280 6.31 32.56 -20.02
N SER A 281 5.15 32.00 -19.73
CA SER A 281 3.85 32.69 -19.73
C SER A 281 3.45 33.21 -18.33
N LYS A 282 4.28 32.93 -17.32
CA LYS A 282 4.21 33.51 -15.95
C LYS A 282 5.23 34.62 -15.80
#